data_960bcc6a7a6372e86ebec133dc07512c
#
_entry.id   960bcc6a7a6372e86ebec133dc07512c
#
_cell.length_a   1.000
_cell.length_b   1.000
_cell.length_c   1.000
_cell.angle_alpha   90.00
_cell.angle_beta   90.00
_cell.angle_gamma   90.00
#
_symmetry.space_group_name_H-M   'P 1'
#
loop_
_entity.id
_entity.type
_entity.pdbx_description
1 polymer ?
#
loop_
_entity_poly.entity_id
_entity_poly.type
_entity_poly.pdbx_seq_one_letter_code
_entity_poly.pdbx_strand_id
1 'polypeptide(L)'
;MRRLKHNFKKGMAFVLSLAMVAGLVPAMSGGANTVQAATGSGTEPSVTAYATKAQLMTAFTPDANGTATTKGKLVFGKKSDGTTAQEWYILGKDEGVSGDNTIIFAANPIATGQKFNSDISNKNDENLWSDCVYSEATITEVYANHYGASELRDTLQGMATNTSYFTSAEQGLMNATTVTTKDTKNSSVTYTTTDKLYALQGDYDNDQYLWAGTDDSTVLAMSSYLRNGEWFWLRSPYGGSGDFALCADRGYYVILGRVDIDSGSPVQPASNLDLSSVLFASAATAASSDTKSEKITDSAAMTLRLDGTGKDIGTVTYNTTTGDIKVVKGTTSQTVALVVQGNDGTNDWYYSKQITGTETINASDIKSALSLTSDIDLSACKIWLETTDSTSNLTYAVNATDIISITSVAITDIDIPVSNTALDTEASCTTEGVKSTTPQITWTPSDTTA
;
A
#
# COMPACT_ATOMS: atom_id res chain seq x y z
N MET A 1 40.25 17.73 16.55
CA MET A 1 39.81 18.79 15.61
C MET A 1 39.49 18.31 14.18
N ARG A 2 40.10 17.24 13.63
CA ARG A 2 39.78 16.73 12.28
C ARG A 2 38.39 16.04 12.19
N ARG A 3 37.97 15.32 13.24
CA ARG A 3 36.65 14.64 13.25
C ARG A 3 35.46 15.60 13.24
N LEU A 4 35.53 16.72 13.94
CA LEU A 4 34.44 17.72 13.98
C LEU A 4 34.18 18.40 12.62
N LYS A 5 35.23 18.60 11.80
CA LYS A 5 35.07 19.24 10.48
C LYS A 5 34.43 18.34 9.43
N HIS A 6 34.57 17.01 9.58
CA HIS A 6 33.98 16.05 8.63
C HIS A 6 32.46 15.90 8.83
N ASN A 7 32.04 15.86 10.11
CA ASN A 7 30.62 15.75 10.45
C ASN A 7 29.82 17.02 10.12
N PHE A 8 30.45 18.20 10.21
CA PHE A 8 29.79 19.46 9.85
C PHE A 8 29.51 19.59 8.35
N LYS A 9 30.38 19.05 7.48
CA LYS A 9 30.16 19.05 6.02
C LYS A 9 29.06 18.07 5.58
N LYS A 10 28.94 16.90 6.25
CA LYS A 10 27.89 15.93 5.96
C LYS A 10 26.51 16.43 6.44
N GLY A 11 26.43 17.04 7.61
CA GLY A 11 25.17 17.62 8.13
C GLY A 11 24.64 18.77 7.27
N MET A 12 25.52 19.60 6.69
CA MET A 12 25.10 20.72 5.83
C MET A 12 24.66 20.27 4.44
N ALA A 13 25.20 19.21 3.89
CA ALA A 13 24.75 18.62 2.61
C ALA A 13 23.36 18.00 2.73
N PHE A 14 23.06 17.38 3.87
CA PHE A 14 21.75 16.77 4.15
C PHE A 14 20.65 17.83 4.33
N VAL A 15 20.93 18.93 5.02
CA VAL A 15 19.98 20.04 5.19
C VAL A 15 19.68 20.74 3.85
N LEU A 16 20.65 20.80 2.94
CA LEU A 16 20.46 21.45 1.63
C LEU A 16 19.65 20.55 0.65
N SER A 17 19.82 19.23 0.72
CA SER A 17 19.04 18.31 -0.11
C SER A 17 17.57 18.22 0.33
N LEU A 18 17.30 18.30 1.64
CA LEU A 18 15.93 18.32 2.16
C LEU A 18 15.19 19.64 1.83
N ALA A 19 15.91 20.76 1.74
CA ALA A 19 15.33 22.06 1.37
C ALA A 19 14.95 22.15 -0.11
N MET A 20 15.57 21.36 -1.01
CA MET A 20 15.24 21.37 -2.44
C MET A 20 14.02 20.53 -2.80
N VAL A 21 13.65 19.54 -2.01
CA VAL A 21 12.44 18.72 -2.24
C VAL A 21 11.17 19.44 -1.78
N ALA A 22 11.27 20.35 -0.80
CA ALA A 22 10.12 21.13 -0.30
C ALA A 22 9.67 22.27 -1.23
N GLY A 23 10.39 22.56 -2.32
CA GLY A 23 10.17 23.74 -3.18
C GLY A 23 9.45 23.49 -4.51
N LEU A 24 9.09 22.25 -4.87
CA LEU A 24 8.56 21.92 -6.20
C LEU A 24 7.26 21.09 -6.15
N VAL A 25 6.31 21.50 -5.33
CA VAL A 25 4.93 21.00 -5.45
C VAL A 25 4.07 22.15 -6.00
N PRO A 26 3.53 22.04 -7.24
CA PRO A 26 2.57 23.02 -7.72
C PRO A 26 1.32 22.98 -6.85
N ALA A 27 0.87 24.12 -6.39
CA ALA A 27 -0.38 24.27 -5.66
C ALA A 27 -1.54 23.90 -6.58
N MET A 28 -2.05 22.67 -6.43
CA MET A 28 -3.37 22.31 -6.95
C MET A 28 -4.37 22.57 -5.82
N SER A 29 -5.18 23.59 -6.00
CA SER A 29 -6.31 23.94 -5.15
C SER A 29 -7.39 22.87 -5.28
N GLY A 30 -7.59 22.09 -4.25
CA GLY A 30 -8.65 21.09 -4.12
C GLY A 30 -8.23 20.04 -3.11
N GLY A 31 -8.52 20.27 -1.82
CA GLY A 31 -8.56 19.29 -0.73
C GLY A 31 -7.41 18.26 -0.65
N ALA A 32 -6.19 18.65 -0.92
CA ALA A 32 -5.05 17.75 -0.79
C ALA A 32 -4.58 17.75 0.66
N ASN A 33 -4.75 16.63 1.36
CA ASN A 33 -3.99 16.37 2.56
C ASN A 33 -2.50 16.32 2.18
N THR A 34 -1.76 17.37 2.51
CA THR A 34 -0.31 17.40 2.32
C THR A 34 0.31 16.36 3.25
N VAL A 35 0.84 15.29 2.67
CA VAL A 35 1.69 14.35 3.41
C VAL A 35 2.97 15.10 3.77
N GLN A 36 3.10 15.48 5.02
CA GLN A 36 4.31 16.08 5.55
C GLN A 36 5.28 14.94 5.89
N ALA A 37 6.43 14.91 5.24
CA ALA A 37 7.50 14.00 5.64
C ALA A 37 7.82 14.28 7.12
N ALA A 38 7.72 13.26 7.97
CA ALA A 38 7.88 13.39 9.40
C ALA A 38 9.32 13.79 9.74
N THR A 39 9.52 15.07 9.99
CA THR A 39 10.66 15.53 10.78
C THR A 39 10.29 15.34 12.23
N GLY A 40 10.85 14.38 12.90
CA GLY A 40 10.96 14.08 14.34
C GLY A 40 9.96 14.61 15.40
N SER A 41 8.89 15.29 15.01
CA SER A 41 7.84 15.80 15.92
C SER A 41 6.47 15.97 15.24
N GLY A 42 6.25 15.30 14.10
CA GLY A 42 5.02 15.44 13.33
C GLY A 42 3.90 14.57 13.88
N THR A 43 2.71 15.14 13.93
CA THR A 43 1.46 14.38 14.06
C THR A 43 1.36 13.41 12.87
N GLU A 44 1.00 12.17 13.14
CA GLU A 44 0.73 11.17 12.11
C GLU A 44 -0.21 11.76 11.04
N PRO A 45 0.08 11.60 9.74
CA PRO A 45 -0.87 12.00 8.73
C PRO A 45 -2.18 11.27 8.99
N SER A 46 -3.29 12.01 9.07
CA SER A 46 -4.62 11.42 9.22
C SER A 46 -4.96 10.64 7.95
N VAL A 47 -4.48 9.42 7.88
CA VAL A 47 -4.90 8.49 6.84
C VAL A 47 -6.27 8.01 7.25
N THR A 48 -7.27 8.31 6.44
CA THR A 48 -8.59 7.70 6.58
C THR A 48 -8.43 6.19 6.40
N ALA A 49 -9.38 5.41 6.89
CA ALA A 49 -9.40 3.95 6.71
C ALA A 49 -9.61 3.52 5.24
N TYR A 50 -9.18 4.35 4.31
CA TYR A 50 -9.19 4.18 2.87
C TYR A 50 -7.97 4.86 2.24
N ALA A 51 -7.31 4.18 1.33
CA ALA A 51 -6.18 4.72 0.57
C ALA A 51 -6.31 4.41 -0.91
N THR A 52 -6.24 5.43 -1.75
CA THR A 52 -6.11 5.25 -3.20
C THR A 52 -4.75 4.62 -3.54
N LYS A 53 -4.61 4.05 -4.76
CA LYS A 53 -3.32 3.57 -5.26
C LYS A 53 -2.22 4.64 -5.11
N ALA A 54 -2.50 5.89 -5.48
CA ALA A 54 -1.54 6.98 -5.35
C ALA A 54 -1.12 7.24 -3.89
N GLN A 55 -2.04 7.12 -2.94
CA GLN A 55 -1.72 7.23 -1.52
C GLN A 55 -0.90 6.04 -1.01
N LEU A 56 -1.12 4.82 -1.52
CA LEU A 56 -0.28 3.66 -1.19
C LEU A 56 1.17 3.82 -1.67
N MET A 57 1.40 4.59 -2.72
CA MET A 57 2.74 4.93 -3.20
C MET A 57 3.37 6.10 -2.43
N THR A 58 2.62 6.76 -1.55
CA THR A 58 3.12 7.81 -0.68
C THR A 58 3.44 7.21 0.69
N ALA A 59 4.51 7.64 1.34
CA ALA A 59 4.91 7.11 2.64
C ALA A 59 3.85 7.41 3.72
N PHE A 60 3.43 6.37 4.42
CA PHE A 60 2.65 6.46 5.65
C PHE A 60 3.60 6.19 6.82
N THR A 61 3.93 7.21 7.58
CA THR A 61 4.84 7.07 8.71
C THR A 61 4.05 7.00 10.02
N PRO A 62 4.40 6.10 10.96
CA PRO A 62 3.90 6.16 12.33
C PRO A 62 4.27 7.50 12.98
N ASP A 63 3.57 7.88 14.03
CA ASP A 63 3.87 9.11 14.73
C ASP A 63 5.30 9.10 15.33
N ALA A 64 5.83 10.29 15.62
CA ALA A 64 7.17 10.46 16.18
C ALA A 64 7.33 9.83 17.58
N ASN A 65 6.22 9.53 18.27
CA ASN A 65 6.23 8.85 19.55
C ASN A 65 6.24 7.32 19.39
N GLY A 66 6.18 6.81 18.15
CA GLY A 66 6.16 5.39 17.86
C GLY A 66 4.91 4.69 18.41
N THR A 67 3.88 5.46 18.75
CA THR A 67 2.57 4.89 19.00
C THR A 67 2.06 4.43 17.66
N ALA A 68 2.19 3.13 17.42
CA ALA A 68 1.70 2.52 16.21
C ALA A 68 0.19 2.67 16.19
N THR A 69 -0.29 3.70 15.52
CA THR A 69 -1.67 3.68 15.11
C THR A 69 -1.76 2.71 13.95
N THR A 70 -2.85 1.99 13.84
CA THR A 70 -3.06 1.04 12.75
C THR A 70 -3.57 1.71 11.49
N LYS A 71 -3.80 3.02 11.53
CA LYS A 71 -4.00 3.86 10.35
C LYS A 71 -2.72 3.85 9.51
N GLY A 72 -2.86 3.50 8.23
CA GLY A 72 -1.72 3.36 7.33
C GLY A 72 -1.01 2.02 7.38
N LYS A 73 -1.62 0.99 7.98
CA LYS A 73 -1.17 -0.38 7.87
C LYS A 73 -1.98 -1.18 6.86
N LEU A 74 -1.32 -2.12 6.22
CA LEU A 74 -1.94 -3.17 5.42
C LEU A 74 -1.95 -4.50 6.18
N VAL A 75 -3.00 -5.28 6.00
CA VAL A 75 -2.98 -6.71 6.23
C VAL A 75 -2.54 -7.39 4.94
N PHE A 76 -1.46 -8.16 5.00
CA PHE A 76 -0.94 -8.91 3.87
C PHE A 76 -0.22 -10.16 4.37
N GLY A 77 -0.67 -11.34 3.95
CA GLY A 77 -0.16 -12.61 4.47
C GLY A 77 -0.55 -12.92 5.91
N LYS A 78 0.13 -13.89 6.48
CA LYS A 78 -0.10 -14.43 7.83
C LYS A 78 1.22 -14.59 8.57
N LYS A 79 1.14 -14.67 9.89
CA LYS A 79 2.28 -15.02 10.76
C LYS A 79 2.60 -16.51 10.68
N SER A 80 3.68 -16.91 11.32
CA SER A 80 4.15 -18.31 11.36
C SER A 80 3.15 -19.32 11.94
N ASP A 81 2.12 -18.86 12.64
CA ASP A 81 1.01 -19.71 13.11
C ASP A 81 0.02 -20.09 11.99
N GLY A 82 0.16 -19.52 10.79
CA GLY A 82 -0.67 -19.76 9.61
C GLY A 82 -2.11 -19.24 9.70
N THR A 83 -2.46 -18.56 10.79
CA THR A 83 -3.82 -18.08 11.08
C THR A 83 -3.90 -16.59 11.36
N THR A 84 -2.98 -16.05 12.15
CA THR A 84 -2.96 -14.63 12.49
C THR A 84 -2.52 -13.79 11.28
N ALA A 85 -3.33 -12.80 10.92
CA ALA A 85 -3.00 -11.87 9.84
C ALA A 85 -1.72 -11.10 10.16
N GLN A 86 -0.85 -10.92 9.16
CA GLN A 86 0.34 -10.11 9.28
C GLN A 86 0.02 -8.66 8.89
N GLU A 87 0.33 -7.73 9.78
CA GLU A 87 0.23 -6.29 9.52
C GLU A 87 1.57 -5.72 9.05
N TRP A 88 1.49 -4.72 8.16
CA TRP A 88 2.64 -4.08 7.54
C TRP A 88 2.45 -2.56 7.53
N TYR A 89 3.50 -1.82 7.87
CA TYR A 89 3.59 -0.40 7.58
C TYR A 89 3.76 -0.17 6.08
N ILE A 90 3.15 0.89 5.56
CA ILE A 90 3.32 1.33 4.17
C ILE A 90 4.46 2.34 4.15
N LEU A 91 5.52 2.07 3.39
CA LEU A 91 6.69 2.95 3.31
C LEU A 91 6.70 3.83 2.07
N GLY A 92 5.82 3.54 1.11
CA GLY A 92 5.74 4.28 -0.14
C GLY A 92 6.48 3.62 -1.30
N LYS A 93 6.55 4.34 -2.42
CA LYS A 93 7.14 3.84 -3.65
C LYS A 93 8.64 3.62 -3.53
N ASP A 94 9.12 2.53 -4.08
CA ASP A 94 10.53 2.31 -4.37
C ASP A 94 10.84 2.81 -5.78
N GLU A 95 11.60 3.89 -5.91
CA GLU A 95 11.94 4.48 -7.20
C GLU A 95 12.91 3.61 -8.02
N GLY A 96 13.62 2.68 -7.38
CA GLY A 96 14.45 1.69 -8.05
C GLY A 96 13.66 0.54 -8.68
N VAL A 97 12.36 0.43 -8.37
CA VAL A 97 11.45 -0.57 -8.96
C VAL A 97 10.51 0.10 -9.95
N SER A 98 10.46 -0.42 -11.18
CA SER A 98 9.61 0.12 -12.25
C SER A 98 8.12 -0.13 -11.97
N GLY A 99 7.26 0.74 -12.52
CA GLY A 99 5.81 0.62 -12.39
C GLY A 99 5.24 1.17 -11.07
N ASP A 100 3.94 0.90 -10.87
CA ASP A 100 3.24 1.24 -9.63
C ASP A 100 3.62 0.21 -8.57
N ASN A 101 4.27 0.66 -7.50
CA ASN A 101 4.74 -0.23 -6.44
C ASN A 101 4.72 0.47 -5.08
N THR A 102 4.79 -0.32 -4.01
CA THR A 102 4.99 0.20 -2.66
C THR A 102 5.82 -0.76 -1.83
N ILE A 103 6.73 -0.21 -1.04
CA ILE A 103 7.44 -0.98 -0.01
C ILE A 103 6.52 -1.12 1.19
N ILE A 104 6.43 -2.32 1.72
CA ILE A 104 5.80 -2.62 3.01
C ILE A 104 6.84 -3.18 3.97
N PHE A 105 6.71 -2.84 5.25
CA PHE A 105 7.59 -3.31 6.32
C PHE A 105 6.76 -3.95 7.44
N ALA A 106 7.13 -5.14 7.86
CA ALA A 106 6.38 -5.87 8.88
C ALA A 106 6.23 -5.05 10.17
N ALA A 107 4.99 -4.74 10.55
CA ALA A 107 4.71 -3.92 11.74
C ALA A 107 4.95 -4.68 13.05
N ASN A 108 4.96 -6.00 12.98
CA ASN A 108 5.27 -6.93 14.06
C ASN A 108 6.05 -8.11 13.48
N PRO A 109 6.82 -8.85 14.29
CA PRO A 109 7.52 -10.03 13.80
C PRO A 109 6.56 -11.02 13.10
N ILE A 110 6.97 -11.48 11.93
CA ILE A 110 6.26 -12.54 11.20
C ILE A 110 6.56 -13.93 11.79
N ALA A 111 7.76 -14.07 12.34
CA ALA A 111 8.25 -15.25 13.04
C ALA A 111 9.30 -14.85 14.08
N THR A 112 9.72 -15.79 14.93
CA THR A 112 10.76 -15.62 15.94
C THR A 112 11.72 -16.81 15.94
N GLY A 113 12.86 -16.69 16.60
CA GLY A 113 13.83 -17.78 16.76
C GLY A 113 14.75 -17.99 15.56
N GLN A 114 14.94 -16.96 14.73
CA GLN A 114 15.82 -17.04 13.55
C GLN A 114 17.21 -16.50 13.87
N LYS A 115 18.23 -17.33 13.69
CA LYS A 115 19.63 -16.89 13.64
C LYS A 115 19.93 -16.20 12.31
N PHE A 116 20.97 -15.37 12.30
CA PHE A 116 21.51 -14.89 11.03
C PHE A 116 22.20 -16.03 10.29
N ASN A 117 23.08 -16.77 11.00
CA ASN A 117 23.70 -18.02 10.59
C ASN A 117 23.88 -18.95 11.80
N SER A 118 23.92 -20.25 11.60
CA SER A 118 24.06 -21.24 12.68
C SER A 118 25.45 -21.28 13.33
N ASP A 119 26.47 -20.80 12.62
CA ASP A 119 27.86 -20.74 13.09
C ASP A 119 28.56 -19.47 12.62
N ILE A 120 29.73 -19.18 13.19
CA ILE A 120 30.58 -18.03 12.89
C ILE A 120 31.67 -18.32 11.86
N SER A 121 31.72 -19.54 11.30
CA SER A 121 32.74 -19.92 10.33
C SER A 121 32.51 -19.20 9.00
N ASN A 122 33.59 -18.84 8.34
CA ASN A 122 33.54 -18.37 6.96
C ASN A 122 32.87 -19.43 6.06
N LYS A 123 32.11 -18.98 5.09
CA LYS A 123 31.47 -19.83 4.09
C LYS A 123 32.37 -19.92 2.86
N ASN A 124 32.63 -21.15 2.40
CA ASN A 124 33.43 -21.45 1.20
C ASN A 124 32.69 -22.32 0.18
N ASP A 125 31.41 -22.58 0.40
CA ASP A 125 30.54 -23.24 -0.57
C ASP A 125 29.86 -22.16 -1.43
N GLU A 126 30.33 -21.98 -2.65
CA GLU A 126 29.86 -20.98 -3.59
C GLU A 126 28.37 -21.13 -3.94
N ASN A 127 27.78 -22.32 -3.73
CA ASN A 127 26.34 -22.53 -3.95
C ASN A 127 25.49 -21.68 -3.01
N LEU A 128 25.99 -21.33 -1.81
CA LEU A 128 25.27 -20.52 -0.82
C LEU A 128 25.02 -19.07 -1.27
N TRP A 129 25.78 -18.58 -2.25
CA TRP A 129 25.65 -17.23 -2.80
C TRP A 129 25.71 -17.20 -4.33
N SER A 130 25.40 -18.32 -4.99
CA SER A 130 25.49 -18.46 -6.44
C SER A 130 24.53 -17.53 -7.22
N ASP A 131 23.51 -17.02 -6.56
CA ASP A 131 22.52 -16.05 -7.09
C ASP A 131 22.89 -14.60 -6.75
N CYS A 132 23.96 -14.34 -6.01
CA CYS A 132 24.46 -13.00 -5.76
C CYS A 132 25.20 -12.46 -6.99
N VAL A 133 24.96 -11.19 -7.32
CA VAL A 133 25.70 -10.49 -8.37
C VAL A 133 26.69 -9.52 -7.74
N TYR A 134 27.97 -9.78 -7.91
CA TYR A 134 29.04 -8.98 -7.31
C TYR A 134 29.47 -7.83 -8.23
N SER A 135 29.89 -6.71 -7.62
CA SER A 135 30.45 -5.56 -8.32
C SER A 135 31.83 -5.81 -8.93
N GLU A 136 32.54 -6.80 -8.44
CA GLU A 136 33.88 -7.22 -8.88
C GLU A 136 33.98 -8.75 -8.94
N ALA A 137 35.13 -9.23 -9.40
CA ALA A 137 35.39 -10.62 -9.79
C ALA A 137 35.25 -11.67 -8.66
N THR A 138 35.50 -12.89 -9.03
CA THR A 138 35.34 -14.18 -8.34
C THR A 138 35.54 -14.12 -6.82
N ILE A 139 34.46 -14.33 -6.08
CA ILE A 139 34.44 -14.50 -4.63
C ILE A 139 34.46 -16.01 -4.34
N THR A 140 35.43 -16.47 -3.58
CA THR A 140 35.62 -17.90 -3.22
C THR A 140 35.32 -18.18 -1.76
N GLU A 141 35.15 -17.14 -0.95
CA GLU A 141 34.85 -17.25 0.47
C GLU A 141 34.24 -15.96 0.98
N VAL A 142 33.23 -16.06 1.84
CA VAL A 142 32.59 -14.93 2.51
C VAL A 142 32.53 -15.13 4.02
N TYR A 143 32.38 -14.04 4.76
CA TYR A 143 32.20 -14.12 6.22
C TYR A 143 30.82 -14.68 6.59
N ALA A 144 30.70 -15.15 7.84
CA ALA A 144 29.44 -15.65 8.38
C ALA A 144 28.32 -14.59 8.42
N ASN A 145 28.66 -13.31 8.39
CA ASN A 145 27.72 -12.19 8.35
C ASN A 145 27.30 -11.75 6.91
N HIS A 146 27.62 -12.55 5.90
CA HIS A 146 27.23 -12.28 4.53
C HIS A 146 25.75 -12.60 4.32
N TYR A 147 24.92 -11.58 4.05
CA TYR A 147 23.46 -11.75 3.93
C TYR A 147 23.08 -12.72 2.80
N GLY A 148 23.73 -12.62 1.63
CA GLY A 148 23.46 -13.49 0.49
C GLY A 148 23.64 -14.99 0.78
N ALA A 149 24.54 -15.35 1.73
CA ALA A 149 24.81 -16.71 2.17
C ALA A 149 24.23 -17.03 3.56
N SER A 150 23.24 -16.25 4.03
CA SER A 150 22.71 -16.39 5.38
C SER A 150 21.47 -17.29 5.44
N GLU A 151 21.35 -18.03 6.54
CA GLU A 151 20.14 -18.78 6.89
C GLU A 151 18.93 -17.85 7.09
N LEU A 152 19.17 -16.61 7.52
CA LEU A 152 18.12 -15.59 7.59
C LEU A 152 17.48 -15.34 6.22
N ARG A 153 18.32 -15.14 5.18
CA ARG A 153 17.83 -14.92 3.83
C ARG A 153 17.09 -16.14 3.28
N ASP A 154 17.64 -17.33 3.47
CA ASP A 154 16.99 -18.59 3.05
C ASP A 154 15.61 -18.73 3.68
N THR A 155 15.49 -18.42 4.98
CA THR A 155 14.24 -18.43 5.71
C THR A 155 13.24 -17.43 5.10
N LEU A 156 13.66 -16.20 4.81
CA LEU A 156 12.82 -15.17 4.20
C LEU A 156 12.31 -15.60 2.81
N GLN A 157 13.19 -16.15 1.96
CA GLN A 157 12.78 -16.66 0.64
C GLN A 157 11.85 -17.87 0.77
N GLY A 158 12.11 -18.74 1.74
CA GLY A 158 11.22 -19.85 2.07
C GLY A 158 9.82 -19.39 2.51
N MET A 159 9.73 -18.35 3.34
CA MET A 159 8.45 -17.74 3.73
C MET A 159 7.72 -17.12 2.52
N ALA A 160 8.43 -16.40 1.67
CA ALA A 160 7.87 -15.72 0.50
C ALA A 160 7.18 -16.66 -0.49
N THR A 161 7.59 -17.92 -0.54
CA THR A 161 7.04 -18.95 -1.43
C THR A 161 6.09 -19.93 -0.74
N ASN A 162 5.95 -19.85 0.58
CA ASN A 162 5.12 -20.76 1.35
C ASN A 162 3.69 -20.24 1.50
N THR A 163 2.72 -21.01 1.03
CA THR A 163 1.29 -20.66 1.06
C THR A 163 0.70 -20.58 2.48
N SER A 164 1.39 -21.07 3.50
CA SER A 164 1.01 -20.85 4.90
C SER A 164 1.23 -19.40 5.36
N TYR A 165 2.18 -18.68 4.73
CA TYR A 165 2.42 -17.26 4.99
C TYR A 165 1.67 -16.36 4.00
N PHE A 166 1.77 -16.66 2.71
CA PHE A 166 1.19 -15.84 1.63
C PHE A 166 0.44 -16.73 0.65
N THR A 167 -0.83 -16.45 0.42
CA THR A 167 -1.58 -17.13 -0.63
C THR A 167 -0.91 -16.95 -2.00
N SER A 168 -1.22 -17.80 -2.98
CA SER A 168 -0.65 -17.66 -4.33
C SER A 168 -0.96 -16.30 -4.97
N ALA A 169 -2.12 -15.71 -4.65
CA ALA A 169 -2.49 -14.38 -5.11
C ALA A 169 -1.61 -13.29 -4.46
N GLU A 170 -1.36 -13.39 -3.16
CA GLU A 170 -0.45 -12.47 -2.45
C GLU A 170 1.00 -12.62 -2.96
N GLN A 171 1.49 -13.85 -3.14
CA GLN A 171 2.81 -14.10 -3.73
C GLN A 171 2.97 -13.51 -5.13
N GLY A 172 1.86 -13.43 -5.89
CA GLY A 172 1.81 -12.82 -7.22
C GLY A 172 1.99 -11.29 -7.21
N LEU A 173 1.66 -10.63 -6.08
CA LEU A 173 1.87 -9.20 -5.91
C LEU A 173 3.27 -8.84 -5.38
N MET A 174 4.03 -9.81 -4.88
CA MET A 174 5.36 -9.56 -4.33
C MET A 174 6.38 -9.45 -5.47
N ASN A 175 6.93 -8.26 -5.65
CA ASN A 175 8.03 -8.03 -6.58
C ASN A 175 9.32 -8.71 -6.10
N ALA A 176 10.07 -9.26 -7.04
CA ALA A 176 11.44 -9.64 -6.81
C ALA A 176 12.31 -8.37 -6.79
N THR A 177 12.71 -7.94 -5.61
CA THR A 177 13.40 -6.68 -5.38
C THR A 177 14.91 -6.92 -5.29
N THR A 178 15.70 -6.18 -6.07
CA THR A 178 17.16 -6.23 -6.02
C THR A 178 17.66 -5.30 -4.93
N VAL A 179 18.30 -5.85 -3.91
CA VAL A 179 18.89 -5.09 -2.81
C VAL A 179 20.41 -5.22 -2.79
N THR A 180 21.09 -4.12 -2.53
CA THR A 180 22.56 -4.07 -2.48
C THR A 180 23.06 -4.24 -1.05
N THR A 181 24.11 -5.02 -0.87
CA THR A 181 24.77 -5.23 0.42
C THR A 181 26.28 -5.18 0.23
N LYS A 182 27.00 -4.75 1.25
CA LYS A 182 28.47 -4.71 1.25
C LYS A 182 29.03 -6.07 1.68
N ASP A 183 30.02 -6.56 0.95
CA ASP A 183 30.84 -7.70 1.40
C ASP A 183 31.96 -7.21 2.32
N THR A 184 31.99 -7.67 3.57
CA THR A 184 32.95 -7.20 4.54
C THR A 184 34.27 -7.96 4.53
N LYS A 185 34.30 -9.18 4.03
CA LYS A 185 35.54 -9.91 3.79
C LYS A 185 36.35 -9.28 2.67
N ASN A 186 35.65 -8.79 1.65
CA ASN A 186 36.21 -8.09 0.51
C ASN A 186 35.66 -6.65 0.49
N SER A 187 36.21 -5.82 1.37
CA SER A 187 35.64 -4.52 1.79
C SER A 187 35.41 -3.49 0.69
N SER A 188 35.98 -3.67 -0.51
CA SER A 188 35.71 -2.86 -1.71
C SER A 188 34.54 -3.39 -2.54
N VAL A 189 34.04 -4.58 -2.24
CA VAL A 189 33.04 -5.28 -3.04
C VAL A 189 31.65 -5.06 -2.45
N THR A 190 30.70 -4.81 -3.31
CA THR A 190 29.27 -4.92 -3.01
C THR A 190 28.68 -6.07 -3.82
N TYR A 191 27.58 -6.60 -3.35
CA TYR A 191 26.78 -7.59 -4.08
C TYR A 191 25.31 -7.26 -3.99
N THR A 192 24.55 -7.77 -4.94
CA THR A 192 23.10 -7.68 -4.93
C THR A 192 22.48 -9.06 -4.78
N THR A 193 21.35 -9.09 -4.08
CA THR A 193 20.43 -10.23 -4.06
C THR A 193 19.09 -9.80 -4.62
N THR A 194 18.32 -10.75 -5.17
CA THR A 194 16.98 -10.50 -5.67
C THR A 194 15.99 -11.29 -4.84
N ASP A 195 15.23 -10.58 -4.02
CA ASP A 195 14.45 -11.17 -2.95
C ASP A 195 13.01 -10.64 -2.94
N LYS A 196 12.03 -11.51 -2.64
CA LYS A 196 10.63 -11.08 -2.40
C LYS A 196 10.41 -10.58 -0.98
N LEU A 197 11.05 -11.21 -0.01
CA LEU A 197 11.16 -10.72 1.37
C LEU A 197 12.64 -10.46 1.67
N TYR A 198 12.96 -9.33 2.26
CA TYR A 198 14.33 -8.96 2.57
C TYR A 198 14.43 -8.23 3.91
N ALA A 199 15.56 -8.37 4.59
CA ALA A 199 15.86 -7.59 5.78
C ALA A 199 16.24 -6.15 5.39
N LEU A 200 15.90 -5.18 6.25
CA LEU A 200 16.30 -3.78 6.05
C LEU A 200 17.81 -3.62 6.15
N GLN A 201 18.33 -2.54 5.58
CA GLN A 201 19.71 -2.11 5.76
C GLN A 201 19.84 -1.20 6.98
N GLY A 202 20.94 -1.31 7.71
CA GLY A 202 21.34 -0.38 8.77
C GLY A 202 22.78 0.06 8.58
N ASP A 203 23.19 1.07 9.34
CA ASP A 203 24.56 1.57 9.40
C ASP A 203 24.92 1.82 10.87
N TYR A 204 25.98 1.17 11.34
CA TYR A 204 26.44 1.28 12.74
C TYR A 204 26.92 2.70 13.11
N ASP A 205 27.52 3.41 12.15
CA ASP A 205 27.98 4.79 12.35
C ASP A 205 26.85 5.82 12.25
N ASN A 206 25.68 5.41 11.74
CA ASN A 206 24.48 6.22 11.60
C ASN A 206 23.27 5.49 12.18
N ASP A 207 23.39 5.12 13.43
CA ASP A 207 22.62 4.13 14.18
C ASP A 207 21.15 4.48 14.42
N GLN A 208 20.72 5.67 14.03
CA GLN A 208 19.32 6.16 14.21
C GLN A 208 18.44 5.96 12.96
N TYR A 209 18.97 5.40 11.89
CA TYR A 209 18.26 5.24 10.62
C TYR A 209 18.40 3.82 10.07
N LEU A 210 17.33 3.41 9.39
CA LEU A 210 17.28 2.22 8.56
C LEU A 210 16.92 2.63 7.13
N TRP A 211 17.28 1.79 6.18
CA TRP A 211 16.98 2.00 4.77
C TRP A 211 16.23 0.81 4.21
N ALA A 212 15.24 1.10 3.38
CA ALA A 212 14.42 0.12 2.68
C ALA A 212 14.48 0.37 1.17
N GLY A 213 14.19 -0.68 0.39
CA GLY A 213 14.18 -0.57 -1.07
C GLY A 213 15.53 -0.82 -1.73
N THR A 214 15.56 -0.53 -3.03
CA THR A 214 16.70 -0.83 -3.92
C THR A 214 17.81 0.21 -3.86
N ASP A 215 17.47 1.46 -3.70
CA ASP A 215 18.37 2.61 -3.82
C ASP A 215 18.65 3.33 -2.49
N ASP A 216 18.24 2.72 -1.38
CA ASP A 216 18.35 3.28 -0.04
C ASP A 216 17.72 4.69 0.11
N SER A 217 16.81 5.07 -0.79
CA SER A 217 16.12 6.37 -0.74
C SER A 217 15.05 6.43 0.35
N THR A 218 14.45 5.28 0.67
CA THR A 218 13.43 5.19 1.72
C THR A 218 14.10 5.03 3.07
N VAL A 219 14.17 6.13 3.82
CA VAL A 219 14.83 6.21 5.13
C VAL A 219 13.78 6.15 6.24
N LEU A 220 14.00 5.25 7.19
CA LEU A 220 13.16 5.06 8.37
C LEU A 220 13.87 5.58 9.60
N ALA A 221 13.26 6.51 10.33
CA ALA A 221 13.75 6.89 11.66
C ALA A 221 13.46 5.76 12.66
N MET A 222 14.49 5.25 13.32
CA MET A 222 14.40 4.12 14.26
C MET A 222 13.32 4.31 15.34
N SER A 223 13.21 5.54 15.88
CA SER A 223 12.23 5.87 16.91
C SER A 223 10.77 5.70 16.50
N SER A 224 10.46 5.75 15.22
CA SER A 224 9.09 5.73 14.71
C SER A 224 8.54 4.32 14.50
N TYR A 225 9.40 3.34 14.18
CA TYR A 225 8.96 2.04 13.68
C TYR A 225 9.18 0.88 14.65
N LEU A 226 9.98 1.06 15.69
CA LEU A 226 10.50 -0.04 16.49
C LEU A 226 9.98 -0.06 17.93
N ARG A 227 9.08 0.81 18.32
CA ARG A 227 8.55 0.83 19.70
C ARG A 227 7.71 -0.38 20.09
N ASN A 228 7.54 -1.35 19.23
CA ASN A 228 6.95 -2.64 19.60
C ASN A 228 7.87 -3.49 20.49
N GLY A 229 9.05 -3.01 20.82
CA GLY A 229 9.88 -3.56 21.89
C GLY A 229 10.71 -4.77 21.52
N GLU A 230 10.81 -5.11 20.25
CA GLU A 230 11.58 -6.24 19.76
C GLU A 230 12.83 -5.76 19.00
N TRP A 231 13.91 -6.53 19.05
CA TRP A 231 15.04 -6.35 18.17
C TRP A 231 14.93 -7.31 16.98
N PHE A 232 15.50 -6.95 15.83
CA PHE A 232 15.47 -7.82 14.65
C PHE A 232 16.72 -7.67 13.79
N TRP A 233 17.00 -8.69 12.98
CA TRP A 233 18.14 -8.73 12.08
C TRP A 233 17.99 -7.74 10.93
N LEU A 234 19.11 -7.11 10.57
CA LEU A 234 19.32 -6.31 9.38
C LEU A 234 20.18 -7.10 8.38
N ARG A 235 20.13 -6.75 7.08
CA ARG A 235 20.97 -7.39 6.07
C ARG A 235 22.43 -6.91 6.12
N SER A 236 22.70 -5.81 6.80
CA SER A 236 24.03 -5.19 6.84
C SER A 236 24.97 -5.97 7.74
N PRO A 237 26.15 -6.36 7.23
CA PRO A 237 27.20 -6.95 8.03
C PRO A 237 27.93 -5.89 8.85
N TYR A 238 28.55 -6.29 9.96
CA TYR A 238 29.48 -5.43 10.68
C TYR A 238 30.88 -5.49 10.06
N GLY A 239 31.41 -4.32 9.69
CA GLY A 239 32.69 -4.23 8.98
C GLY A 239 33.93 -4.59 9.81
N GLY A 240 33.81 -4.68 11.14
CA GLY A 240 34.91 -4.97 12.04
C GLY A 240 35.13 -6.46 12.37
N SER A 241 34.14 -7.32 12.10
CA SER A 241 34.22 -8.76 12.36
C SER A 241 33.15 -9.52 11.57
N GLY A 242 33.55 -10.65 10.99
CA GLY A 242 32.67 -11.58 10.30
C GLY A 242 31.65 -12.30 11.20
N ASP A 243 31.83 -12.26 12.50
CA ASP A 243 30.99 -12.93 13.49
C ASP A 243 29.71 -12.13 13.82
N PHE A 244 29.64 -10.86 13.39
CA PHE A 244 28.55 -9.96 13.75
C PHE A 244 27.85 -9.38 12.52
N ALA A 245 26.53 -9.45 12.51
CA ALA A 245 25.67 -8.67 11.64
C ALA A 245 25.01 -7.54 12.43
N LEU A 246 24.41 -6.59 11.73
CA LEU A 246 23.70 -5.50 12.38
C LEU A 246 22.27 -5.93 12.75
N CYS A 247 21.79 -5.39 13.86
CA CYS A 247 20.43 -5.55 14.37
C CYS A 247 19.85 -4.18 14.68
N ALA A 248 18.55 -4.04 14.52
CA ALA A 248 17.80 -2.93 15.10
C ALA A 248 17.44 -3.28 16.54
N ASP A 249 17.69 -2.37 17.49
CA ASP A 249 17.48 -2.59 18.93
C ASP A 249 16.25 -1.88 19.46
N ARG A 250 15.74 -2.36 20.59
CA ARG A 250 14.66 -1.75 21.40
C ARG A 250 14.95 -0.31 21.83
N GLY A 251 16.24 0.04 21.95
CA GLY A 251 16.72 1.37 22.32
C GLY A 251 16.76 2.38 21.17
N TYR A 252 16.28 2.00 19.99
CA TYR A 252 16.25 2.82 18.77
C TYR A 252 17.62 3.04 18.13
N TYR A 253 18.49 2.07 18.21
CA TYR A 253 19.83 2.10 17.64
C TYR A 253 20.10 0.86 16.81
N VAL A 254 21.00 1.00 15.85
CA VAL A 254 21.62 -0.14 15.19
C VAL A 254 22.72 -0.66 16.09
N ILE A 255 22.65 -1.93 16.44
CA ILE A 255 23.59 -2.61 17.31
C ILE A 255 24.21 -3.83 16.63
N LEU A 256 25.18 -4.44 17.28
CA LEU A 256 25.84 -5.67 16.83
C LEU A 256 25.13 -6.89 17.40
N GLY A 257 24.72 -7.80 16.51
CA GLY A 257 24.24 -9.13 16.86
C GLY A 257 25.25 -10.18 16.41
N ARG A 258 25.63 -11.10 17.30
CA ARG A 258 26.46 -12.24 16.90
C ARG A 258 25.60 -13.21 16.09
N VAL A 259 26.08 -13.58 14.90
CA VAL A 259 25.26 -14.27 13.85
C VAL A 259 24.70 -15.62 14.30
N ASP A 260 25.40 -16.34 15.22
CA ASP A 260 25.01 -17.67 15.71
C ASP A 260 24.13 -17.65 16.97
N ILE A 261 23.83 -16.48 17.50
CA ILE A 261 22.98 -16.35 18.69
C ILE A 261 21.52 -16.37 18.28
N ASP A 262 20.80 -17.29 18.90
CA ASP A 262 19.34 -17.36 18.89
C ASP A 262 18.85 -17.00 20.29
N SER A 263 18.41 -15.79 20.47
CA SER A 263 17.75 -15.32 21.70
C SER A 263 16.25 -15.07 21.47
N GLY A 264 15.62 -15.88 20.60
CA GLY A 264 14.25 -15.63 20.16
C GLY A 264 14.15 -14.54 19.10
N SER A 265 15.21 -14.36 18.31
CA SER A 265 15.38 -13.28 17.30
C SER A 265 14.16 -13.13 16.41
N PRO A 266 13.47 -12.00 16.47
CA PRO A 266 12.33 -11.72 15.62
C PRO A 266 12.76 -11.55 14.15
N VAL A 267 11.88 -12.01 13.25
CA VAL A 267 11.98 -11.82 11.80
C VAL A 267 11.00 -10.73 11.39
N GLN A 268 11.52 -9.62 10.94
CA GLN A 268 10.74 -8.43 10.60
C GLN A 268 11.19 -7.89 9.23
N PRO A 269 10.69 -8.49 8.12
CA PRO A 269 11.14 -8.17 6.78
C PRO A 269 10.42 -6.99 6.17
N ALA A 270 10.96 -6.51 5.05
CA ALA A 270 10.27 -5.71 4.05
C ALA A 270 9.93 -6.54 2.82
N SER A 271 8.99 -6.04 2.04
CA SER A 271 8.63 -6.53 0.70
C SER A 271 8.25 -5.35 -0.18
N ASN A 272 8.43 -5.48 -1.49
CA ASN A 272 7.88 -4.54 -2.46
C ASN A 272 6.67 -5.18 -3.14
N LEU A 273 5.54 -4.48 -3.18
CA LEU A 273 4.32 -4.94 -3.81
C LEU A 273 4.09 -4.27 -5.16
N ASP A 274 3.76 -5.05 -6.17
CA ASP A 274 3.22 -4.56 -7.44
C ASP A 274 1.78 -4.09 -7.25
N LEU A 275 1.52 -2.83 -7.52
CA LEU A 275 0.21 -2.21 -7.43
C LEU A 275 -0.51 -2.10 -8.79
N SER A 276 0.02 -2.68 -9.87
CA SER A 276 -0.56 -2.56 -11.22
C SER A 276 -2.04 -2.98 -11.26
N SER A 277 -2.38 -4.07 -10.59
CA SER A 277 -3.74 -4.60 -10.47
C SER A 277 -4.52 -4.08 -9.26
N VAL A 278 -3.92 -3.26 -8.41
CA VAL A 278 -4.57 -2.71 -7.21
C VAL A 278 -5.36 -1.46 -7.55
N LEU A 279 -6.60 -1.37 -7.09
CA LEU A 279 -7.43 -0.17 -7.21
C LEU A 279 -7.25 0.75 -6.00
N PHE A 280 -7.35 0.19 -4.80
CA PHE A 280 -7.27 0.90 -3.52
C PHE A 280 -7.08 -0.07 -2.36
N ALA A 281 -6.90 0.47 -1.16
CA ALA A 281 -6.99 -0.27 0.10
C ALA A 281 -8.10 0.32 0.98
N SER A 282 -8.76 -0.52 1.77
CA SER A 282 -9.81 -0.09 2.70
C SER A 282 -9.85 -0.98 3.94
N ALA A 283 -10.21 -0.40 5.08
CA ALA A 283 -10.51 -1.10 6.32
C ALA A 283 -11.97 -1.57 6.41
N ALA A 284 -12.82 -1.20 5.46
CA ALA A 284 -14.18 -1.70 5.39
C ALA A 284 -14.20 -3.20 5.08
N THR A 285 -15.15 -3.93 5.65
CA THR A 285 -15.29 -5.38 5.46
C THR A 285 -16.56 -5.69 4.68
N ALA A 286 -16.44 -6.48 3.61
CA ALA A 286 -17.58 -6.96 2.85
C ALA A 286 -18.45 -7.91 3.66
N ALA A 287 -19.76 -7.77 3.56
CA ALA A 287 -20.72 -8.68 4.16
C ALA A 287 -20.75 -10.01 3.37
N SER A 288 -20.45 -11.11 4.03
CA SER A 288 -20.59 -12.47 3.45
C SER A 288 -22.01 -13.01 3.53
N SER A 289 -22.87 -12.37 4.35
CA SER A 289 -24.31 -12.64 4.50
C SER A 289 -25.01 -11.35 4.91
N ASP A 290 -26.27 -11.18 4.52
CA ASP A 290 -27.13 -10.07 4.88
C ASP A 290 -26.48 -8.69 4.80
N THR A 291 -26.39 -7.98 5.92
CA THR A 291 -25.90 -6.61 6.05
C THR A 291 -24.91 -6.51 7.21
N LYS A 292 -23.86 -5.72 7.01
CA LYS A 292 -22.89 -5.35 8.03
C LYS A 292 -22.70 -3.83 8.02
N SER A 293 -22.75 -3.21 9.19
CA SER A 293 -22.52 -1.78 9.32
C SER A 293 -21.80 -1.47 10.62
N GLU A 294 -20.70 -0.75 10.53
CA GLU A 294 -19.84 -0.47 11.68
C GLU A 294 -19.13 0.87 11.53
N LYS A 295 -18.75 1.47 12.66
CA LYS A 295 -17.73 2.53 12.69
C LYS A 295 -16.36 1.88 12.60
N ILE A 296 -15.49 2.42 11.76
CA ILE A 296 -14.13 1.96 11.61
C ILE A 296 -13.31 2.55 12.76
N THR A 297 -12.72 1.70 13.57
CA THR A 297 -11.84 2.12 14.66
C THR A 297 -10.49 2.57 14.12
N ASP A 298 -9.80 3.44 14.84
CA ASP A 298 -8.45 3.91 14.53
C ASP A 298 -7.42 2.78 14.47
N SER A 299 -7.78 1.58 14.98
CA SER A 299 -6.94 0.39 14.98
C SER A 299 -7.15 -0.54 13.78
N ALA A 300 -8.04 -0.25 12.84
CA ALA A 300 -8.31 -1.13 11.73
C ALA A 300 -7.24 -1.02 10.63
N ALA A 301 -6.58 -2.12 10.30
CA ALA A 301 -5.70 -2.19 9.16
C ALA A 301 -6.50 -2.38 7.85
N MET A 302 -5.98 -1.82 6.75
CA MET A 302 -6.60 -1.92 5.44
C MET A 302 -6.25 -3.24 4.75
N THR A 303 -7.12 -3.70 3.87
CA THR A 303 -6.85 -4.78 2.90
C THR A 303 -6.89 -4.24 1.47
N LEU A 304 -6.16 -4.87 0.57
CA LEU A 304 -6.07 -4.45 -0.84
C LEU A 304 -7.29 -4.90 -1.64
N ARG A 305 -7.78 -4.04 -2.55
CA ARG A 305 -8.79 -4.36 -3.55
C ARG A 305 -8.15 -4.36 -4.92
N LEU A 306 -8.23 -5.50 -5.59
CA LEU A 306 -7.74 -5.71 -6.94
C LEU A 306 -8.81 -5.36 -7.96
N ASP A 307 -8.39 -4.98 -9.16
CA ASP A 307 -9.30 -4.70 -10.27
C ASP A 307 -10.14 -5.94 -10.62
N GLY A 308 -11.43 -5.84 -10.40
CA GLY A 308 -12.44 -6.86 -10.67
C GLY A 308 -13.17 -6.71 -11.99
N THR A 309 -12.78 -5.77 -12.85
CA THR A 309 -13.47 -5.48 -14.12
C THR A 309 -13.63 -6.74 -14.99
N GLY A 310 -12.63 -7.62 -15.03
CA GLY A 310 -12.68 -8.88 -15.79
C GLY A 310 -13.22 -10.09 -15.00
N LYS A 311 -13.84 -9.90 -13.84
CA LYS A 311 -14.29 -10.99 -12.94
C LYS A 311 -15.81 -11.16 -12.88
N ASP A 312 -16.56 -10.47 -13.73
CA ASP A 312 -18.02 -10.50 -13.77
C ASP A 312 -18.69 -10.29 -12.39
N ILE A 313 -18.12 -9.42 -11.57
CA ILE A 313 -18.64 -9.09 -10.23
C ILE A 313 -20.00 -8.42 -10.34
N GLY A 314 -20.17 -7.55 -11.32
CA GLY A 314 -21.38 -6.78 -11.54
C GLY A 314 -21.10 -5.29 -11.76
N THR A 315 -22.15 -4.50 -11.66
CA THR A 315 -22.08 -3.04 -11.80
C THR A 315 -22.73 -2.36 -10.61
N VAL A 316 -22.21 -1.22 -10.24
CA VAL A 316 -22.78 -0.34 -9.22
C VAL A 316 -22.77 1.10 -9.71
N THR A 317 -23.90 1.77 -9.55
CA THR A 317 -24.06 3.17 -9.89
C THR A 317 -24.75 3.88 -8.75
N TYR A 318 -24.53 5.17 -8.59
CA TYR A 318 -25.21 5.97 -7.58
C TYR A 318 -25.70 7.29 -8.16
N ASN A 319 -26.75 7.83 -7.54
CA ASN A 319 -27.35 9.09 -7.92
C ASN A 319 -27.40 10.01 -6.69
N THR A 320 -26.64 11.08 -6.73
CA THR A 320 -26.55 12.04 -5.62
C THR A 320 -27.84 12.83 -5.41
N THR A 321 -28.67 12.98 -6.45
CA THR A 321 -29.95 13.71 -6.37
C THR A 321 -31.03 12.90 -5.66
N THR A 322 -31.15 11.60 -5.98
CA THR A 322 -32.17 10.73 -5.39
C THR A 322 -31.71 10.00 -4.16
N GLY A 323 -30.38 9.93 -3.92
CA GLY A 323 -29.78 9.16 -2.85
C GLY A 323 -29.84 7.65 -3.08
N ASP A 324 -29.96 7.20 -4.34
CA ASP A 324 -30.09 5.80 -4.73
C ASP A 324 -28.75 5.22 -5.15
N ILE A 325 -28.44 4.03 -4.67
CA ILE A 325 -27.38 3.18 -5.17
C ILE A 325 -28.01 1.97 -5.86
N LYS A 326 -27.81 1.85 -7.17
CA LYS A 326 -28.31 0.71 -7.97
C LYS A 326 -27.20 -0.28 -8.21
N VAL A 327 -27.48 -1.53 -7.92
CA VAL A 327 -26.54 -2.64 -8.03
C VAL A 327 -27.12 -3.71 -8.93
N VAL A 328 -26.28 -4.26 -9.81
CA VAL A 328 -26.60 -5.46 -10.60
C VAL A 328 -25.46 -6.45 -10.37
N LYS A 329 -25.77 -7.58 -9.71
CA LYS A 329 -24.81 -8.66 -9.53
C LYS A 329 -24.47 -9.27 -10.89
N GLY A 330 -23.19 -9.50 -11.13
CA GLY A 330 -22.70 -10.18 -12.32
C GLY A 330 -22.88 -11.71 -12.23
N THR A 331 -22.27 -12.40 -13.17
CA THR A 331 -22.38 -13.88 -13.32
C THR A 331 -21.39 -14.66 -12.47
N THR A 332 -20.48 -13.98 -11.76
CA THR A 332 -19.53 -14.64 -10.87
C THR A 332 -20.23 -15.59 -9.88
N SER A 333 -19.65 -16.78 -9.66
CA SER A 333 -20.11 -17.71 -8.63
C SER A 333 -19.72 -17.31 -7.20
N GLN A 334 -18.81 -16.34 -7.07
CA GLN A 334 -18.41 -15.81 -5.75
C GLN A 334 -19.54 -15.00 -5.12
N THR A 335 -19.54 -14.94 -3.80
CA THR A 335 -20.38 -14.00 -3.07
C THR A 335 -19.90 -12.59 -3.34
N VAL A 336 -20.83 -11.68 -3.62
CA VAL A 336 -20.57 -10.27 -3.92
C VAL A 336 -21.28 -9.42 -2.88
N ALA A 337 -20.63 -8.37 -2.42
CA ALA A 337 -21.21 -7.38 -1.54
C ALA A 337 -21.04 -5.97 -2.11
N LEU A 338 -22.07 -5.14 -1.91
CA LEU A 338 -21.92 -3.69 -1.97
C LEU A 338 -21.22 -3.22 -0.71
N VAL A 339 -20.28 -2.32 -0.85
CA VAL A 339 -19.66 -1.60 0.26
C VAL A 339 -19.77 -0.10 0.01
N VAL A 340 -20.18 0.62 1.05
CA VAL A 340 -20.21 2.08 1.10
C VAL A 340 -19.42 2.51 2.31
N GLN A 341 -18.37 3.29 2.10
CA GLN A 341 -17.53 3.84 3.16
C GLN A 341 -17.59 5.35 3.13
N GLY A 342 -17.81 5.96 4.29
CA GLY A 342 -17.90 7.39 4.47
C GLY A 342 -17.31 7.82 5.80
N ASN A 343 -17.44 9.12 6.09
CA ASN A 343 -17.02 9.73 7.36
C ASN A 343 -18.16 10.60 7.88
N ASP A 344 -18.44 10.56 9.18
CA ASP A 344 -19.50 11.34 9.83
C ASP A 344 -19.00 12.70 10.39
N GLY A 345 -17.77 13.10 10.01
CA GLY A 345 -17.08 14.28 10.52
C GLY A 345 -16.21 13.99 11.75
N THR A 346 -16.34 12.82 12.35
CA THR A 346 -15.57 12.37 13.51
C THR A 346 -14.96 10.99 13.29
N ASN A 347 -15.75 10.07 12.73
CA ASN A 347 -15.32 8.68 12.54
C ASN A 347 -15.57 8.24 11.12
N ASP A 348 -14.67 7.42 10.61
CA ASP A 348 -14.93 6.62 9.44
C ASP A 348 -15.96 5.53 9.77
N TRP A 349 -16.81 5.23 8.82
CA TRP A 349 -17.82 4.17 8.94
C TRP A 349 -17.94 3.41 7.61
N TYR A 350 -18.49 2.21 7.67
CA TYR A 350 -18.90 1.51 6.48
C TYR A 350 -20.24 0.81 6.66
N TYR A 351 -20.92 0.67 5.54
CA TYR A 351 -22.08 -0.17 5.33
C TYR A 351 -21.75 -1.18 4.25
N SER A 352 -22.08 -2.44 4.47
CA SER A 352 -21.91 -3.48 3.49
C SER A 352 -23.15 -4.36 3.43
N LYS A 353 -23.55 -4.79 2.23
CA LYS A 353 -24.68 -5.68 2.01
C LYS A 353 -24.34 -6.74 0.98
N GLN A 354 -24.63 -8.00 1.29
CA GLN A 354 -24.56 -9.06 0.30
C GLN A 354 -25.55 -8.81 -0.83
N ILE A 355 -25.11 -8.96 -2.08
CA ILE A 355 -25.91 -8.75 -3.29
C ILE A 355 -26.17 -10.09 -3.96
N THR A 356 -27.45 -10.40 -4.15
CA THR A 356 -27.89 -11.67 -4.77
C THR A 356 -28.47 -11.47 -6.18
N GLY A 357 -28.80 -10.23 -6.57
CA GLY A 357 -29.41 -9.91 -7.86
C GLY A 357 -29.31 -8.44 -8.22
N THR A 358 -30.39 -7.89 -8.76
CA THR A 358 -30.54 -6.44 -9.00
C THR A 358 -31.24 -5.81 -7.81
N GLU A 359 -30.62 -4.82 -7.20
CA GLU A 359 -31.11 -4.18 -5.99
C GLU A 359 -30.93 -2.66 -6.05
N THR A 360 -31.77 -1.95 -5.28
CA THR A 360 -31.60 -0.51 -5.00
C THR A 360 -31.46 -0.34 -3.49
N ILE A 361 -30.43 0.36 -3.07
CA ILE A 361 -30.15 0.70 -1.67
C ILE A 361 -30.21 2.21 -1.53
N ASN A 362 -30.97 2.73 -0.57
CA ASN A 362 -31.11 4.16 -0.36
C ASN A 362 -30.15 4.66 0.71
N ALA A 363 -29.64 5.88 0.54
CA ALA A 363 -28.78 6.53 1.54
C ALA A 363 -29.47 6.61 2.92
N SER A 364 -30.82 6.75 2.95
CA SER A 364 -31.62 6.73 4.18
C SER A 364 -31.57 5.39 4.93
N ASP A 365 -31.49 4.27 4.21
CA ASP A 365 -31.38 2.93 4.80
C ASP A 365 -30.01 2.76 5.45
N ILE A 366 -28.95 3.22 4.76
CA ILE A 366 -27.56 3.22 5.28
C ILE A 366 -27.47 4.10 6.52
N LYS A 367 -28.02 5.32 6.47
CA LYS A 367 -28.10 6.24 7.60
C LYS A 367 -28.75 5.58 8.82
N SER A 368 -29.88 4.90 8.60
CA SER A 368 -30.62 4.22 9.66
C SER A 368 -29.83 3.05 10.25
N ALA A 369 -29.20 2.23 9.39
CA ALA A 369 -28.40 1.07 9.82
C ALA A 369 -27.19 1.48 10.68
N LEU A 370 -26.61 2.65 10.41
CA LEU A 370 -25.46 3.20 11.14
C LEU A 370 -25.85 4.15 12.29
N SER A 371 -27.14 4.45 12.45
CA SER A 371 -27.66 5.43 13.42
C SER A 371 -27.00 6.82 13.28
N LEU A 372 -26.72 7.24 12.03
CA LEU A 372 -26.12 8.54 11.76
C LEU A 372 -27.13 9.67 11.96
N THR A 373 -26.67 10.80 12.48
CA THR A 373 -27.53 11.98 12.70
C THR A 373 -27.68 12.84 11.45
N SER A 374 -26.61 12.95 10.66
CA SER A 374 -26.61 13.73 9.40
C SER A 374 -27.01 12.89 8.21
N ASP A 375 -27.52 13.53 7.17
CA ASP A 375 -27.75 12.88 5.89
C ASP A 375 -26.42 12.47 5.22
N ILE A 376 -26.47 11.41 4.44
CA ILE A 376 -25.30 10.89 3.75
C ILE A 376 -25.22 11.58 2.39
N ASP A 377 -24.08 12.23 2.15
CA ASP A 377 -23.69 12.68 0.82
C ASP A 377 -22.96 11.56 0.09
N LEU A 378 -23.62 10.91 -0.86
CA LEU A 378 -23.03 9.82 -1.64
C LEU A 378 -21.82 10.27 -2.46
N SER A 379 -21.72 11.55 -2.83
CA SER A 379 -20.55 12.07 -3.58
C SER A 379 -19.29 12.11 -2.75
N ALA A 380 -19.42 12.20 -1.43
CA ALA A 380 -18.32 12.14 -0.48
C ALA A 380 -17.94 10.70 -0.07
N CYS A 381 -18.79 9.72 -0.40
CA CYS A 381 -18.57 8.32 -0.06
C CYS A 381 -17.71 7.60 -1.10
N LYS A 382 -17.04 6.53 -0.65
CA LYS A 382 -16.43 5.51 -1.50
C LYS A 382 -17.43 4.37 -1.65
N ILE A 383 -17.79 4.02 -2.87
CA ILE A 383 -18.84 3.04 -3.17
C ILE A 383 -18.29 2.05 -4.18
N TRP A 384 -18.38 0.76 -3.85
CA TRP A 384 -17.91 -0.30 -4.73
C TRP A 384 -18.65 -1.62 -4.50
N LEU A 385 -18.56 -2.53 -5.48
CA LEU A 385 -18.86 -3.95 -5.31
C LEU A 385 -17.56 -4.70 -5.08
N GLU A 386 -17.55 -5.68 -4.20
CA GLU A 386 -16.41 -6.58 -4.06
C GLU A 386 -16.84 -8.03 -3.84
N THR A 387 -15.94 -8.97 -4.20
CA THR A 387 -16.09 -10.37 -3.86
C THR A 387 -15.73 -10.58 -2.39
N THR A 388 -16.41 -11.53 -1.73
CA THR A 388 -16.03 -11.97 -0.40
C THR A 388 -15.21 -13.26 -0.54
N ASP A 389 -13.94 -13.22 -0.16
CA ASP A 389 -13.08 -14.41 -0.07
C ASP A 389 -12.63 -14.56 1.38
N SER A 390 -12.94 -15.72 1.97
CA SER A 390 -12.55 -16.02 3.35
C SER A 390 -11.11 -16.53 3.50
N THR A 391 -10.40 -16.76 2.40
CA THR A 391 -9.08 -17.41 2.40
C THR A 391 -7.91 -16.44 2.15
N SER A 392 -8.19 -15.25 1.60
CA SER A 392 -7.21 -14.25 1.22
C SER A 392 -7.54 -12.88 1.85
N ASN A 393 -6.50 -12.08 2.10
CA ASN A 393 -6.66 -10.67 2.45
C ASN A 393 -6.88 -9.78 1.20
N LEU A 394 -6.98 -10.40 0.02
CA LEU A 394 -7.18 -9.73 -1.27
C LEU A 394 -8.59 -10.00 -1.76
N THR A 395 -9.29 -8.97 -2.21
CA THR A 395 -10.60 -9.09 -2.86
C THR A 395 -10.58 -8.38 -4.21
N TYR A 396 -11.47 -8.78 -5.11
CA TYR A 396 -11.68 -8.07 -6.39
C TYR A 396 -12.82 -7.08 -6.23
N ALA A 397 -12.62 -5.85 -6.72
CA ALA A 397 -13.59 -4.79 -6.60
C ALA A 397 -13.87 -4.08 -7.92
N VAL A 398 -15.07 -3.49 -8.02
CA VAL A 398 -15.49 -2.59 -9.10
C VAL A 398 -16.06 -1.33 -8.47
N ASN A 399 -15.47 -0.18 -8.77
CA ASN A 399 -15.92 1.10 -8.25
C ASN A 399 -17.28 1.51 -8.86
N ALA A 400 -18.08 2.21 -8.07
CA ALA A 400 -19.31 2.81 -8.55
C ALA A 400 -19.05 3.96 -9.53
N THR A 401 -19.99 4.14 -10.43
CA THR A 401 -20.05 5.31 -11.31
C THR A 401 -21.22 6.23 -10.91
N ASP A 402 -20.96 7.53 -10.91
CA ASP A 402 -22.00 8.53 -10.67
C ASP A 402 -22.95 8.58 -11.87
N ILE A 403 -24.26 8.61 -11.59
CA ILE A 403 -25.28 8.88 -12.60
C ILE A 403 -25.66 10.35 -12.50
N ILE A 404 -25.20 11.13 -13.46
CA ILE A 404 -25.68 12.51 -13.61
C ILE A 404 -27.09 12.45 -14.19
N SER A 405 -28.10 12.75 -13.37
CA SER A 405 -29.48 12.93 -13.86
C SER A 405 -29.59 14.29 -14.56
N ILE A 406 -29.56 14.29 -15.88
CA ILE A 406 -29.89 15.49 -16.65
C ILE A 406 -31.41 15.69 -16.55
N THR A 407 -31.84 16.55 -15.62
CA THR A 407 -33.29 16.82 -15.39
C THR A 407 -33.88 17.75 -16.40
N SER A 408 -33.07 18.56 -17.09
CA SER A 408 -33.55 19.37 -18.23
C SER A 408 -32.33 19.87 -19.04
N VAL A 409 -32.48 19.86 -20.36
CA VAL A 409 -31.61 20.62 -21.25
C VAL A 409 -32.47 21.82 -21.71
N ALA A 410 -32.18 23.01 -21.21
CA ALA A 410 -32.80 24.22 -21.74
C ALA A 410 -32.06 24.56 -23.05
N ILE A 411 -32.75 24.34 -24.16
CA ILE A 411 -32.28 24.84 -25.45
C ILE A 411 -32.93 26.22 -25.61
N THR A 412 -32.16 27.26 -25.30
CA THR A 412 -32.57 28.65 -25.60
C THR A 412 -32.09 28.97 -27.00
N ASP A 413 -33.07 29.26 -27.89
CA ASP A 413 -32.85 29.74 -29.24
C ASP A 413 -32.09 28.83 -30.20
N ILE A 414 -32.82 27.89 -30.83
CA ILE A 414 -32.38 27.31 -32.09
C ILE A 414 -32.94 28.21 -33.20
N ASP A 415 -32.10 29.08 -33.76
CA ASP A 415 -32.39 29.71 -35.06
C ASP A 415 -32.32 28.62 -36.12
N ILE A 416 -33.45 28.06 -36.50
CA ILE A 416 -33.54 27.17 -37.65
C ILE A 416 -33.65 28.06 -38.88
N PRO A 417 -32.63 28.19 -39.71
CA PRO A 417 -32.78 28.89 -40.98
C PRO A 417 -33.72 28.10 -41.85
N VAL A 418 -34.83 28.72 -42.24
CA VAL A 418 -35.79 28.17 -43.18
C VAL A 418 -35.15 28.14 -44.57
N SER A 419 -34.25 27.24 -44.80
CA SER A 419 -33.75 26.90 -46.11
C SER A 419 -33.86 25.40 -46.30
N ASN A 420 -34.47 25.02 -47.37
CA ASN A 420 -34.96 23.71 -47.80
C ASN A 420 -33.79 22.72 -48.12
N THR A 421 -32.78 22.62 -47.29
CA THR A 421 -31.72 21.65 -47.42
C THR A 421 -31.61 20.87 -46.12
N ALA A 422 -31.52 19.56 -46.25
CA ALA A 422 -31.58 18.53 -45.23
C ALA A 422 -31.01 18.98 -43.84
N LEU A 423 -31.84 18.80 -42.81
CA LEU A 423 -31.43 18.91 -41.43
C LEU A 423 -30.21 17.98 -41.20
N ASP A 424 -29.07 18.59 -40.87
CA ASP A 424 -27.94 17.85 -40.40
C ASP A 424 -28.26 17.39 -38.98
N THR A 425 -28.40 16.07 -38.80
CA THR A 425 -28.90 15.45 -37.56
C THR A 425 -27.81 15.24 -36.50
N GLU A 426 -26.64 15.87 -36.61
CA GLU A 426 -25.59 15.78 -35.62
C GLU A 426 -25.58 17.02 -34.68
N ALA A 427 -26.43 16.97 -33.66
CA ALA A 427 -26.23 17.83 -32.49
C ALA A 427 -25.18 17.20 -31.59
N SER A 428 -23.95 17.75 -31.55
CA SER A 428 -22.94 17.35 -30.58
C SER A 428 -23.17 18.06 -29.25
N CYS A 429 -23.53 17.31 -28.22
CA CYS A 429 -23.51 17.79 -26.84
C CYS A 429 -22.18 17.45 -26.22
N THR A 430 -21.31 18.42 -26.02
CA THR A 430 -20.05 18.25 -25.27
C THR A 430 -20.29 18.59 -23.81
N THR A 431 -20.39 17.56 -22.96
CA THR A 431 -20.29 17.73 -21.51
C THR A 431 -18.90 17.31 -21.07
N GLU A 432 -18.10 18.24 -20.52
CA GLU A 432 -16.83 17.90 -19.89
C GLU A 432 -17.10 16.94 -18.70
N GLY A 433 -16.50 15.75 -18.75
CA GLY A 433 -16.47 14.82 -17.62
C GLY A 433 -17.33 13.56 -17.74
N VAL A 434 -18.06 13.32 -18.83
CA VAL A 434 -18.86 12.10 -19.02
C VAL A 434 -18.19 11.15 -20.00
N LYS A 435 -17.60 10.07 -19.50
CA LYS A 435 -17.35 8.84 -20.28
C LYS A 435 -18.67 8.11 -20.42
N SER A 436 -19.52 8.49 -21.35
CA SER A 436 -20.77 7.82 -21.62
C SER A 436 -20.86 7.41 -23.08
N THR A 437 -21.27 6.19 -23.25
CA THR A 437 -21.91 5.70 -24.46
C THR A 437 -23.02 6.66 -24.88
N THR A 438 -23.01 7.06 -26.13
CA THR A 438 -23.96 7.97 -26.83
C THR A 438 -25.36 8.01 -26.22
N PRO A 439 -25.81 9.15 -25.68
CA PRO A 439 -27.20 9.28 -25.26
C PRO A 439 -28.13 9.25 -26.49
N GLN A 440 -29.11 8.39 -26.49
CA GLN A 440 -30.17 8.44 -27.49
C GLN A 440 -31.13 9.57 -27.12
N ILE A 441 -31.12 10.65 -27.89
CA ILE A 441 -32.08 11.74 -27.76
C ILE A 441 -33.23 11.42 -28.72
N THR A 442 -34.42 11.13 -28.17
CA THR A 442 -35.62 10.95 -28.96
C THR A 442 -36.40 12.28 -28.97
N TRP A 443 -36.47 12.90 -30.14
CA TRP A 443 -37.28 14.10 -30.35
C TRP A 443 -38.71 13.71 -30.63
N THR A 444 -39.64 14.24 -29.87
CA THR A 444 -41.06 14.20 -30.22
C THR A 444 -41.47 15.62 -30.52
N PRO A 445 -41.81 15.98 -31.79
CA PRO A 445 -42.28 17.32 -32.09
C PRO A 445 -43.63 17.55 -31.40
N SER A 446 -43.75 18.64 -30.67
CA SER A 446 -44.98 18.99 -29.95
C SER A 446 -46.02 19.68 -30.87
N ASP A 447 -45.66 19.98 -32.12
CA ASP A 447 -46.59 20.64 -33.04
C ASP A 447 -46.35 20.16 -34.48
N THR A 448 -47.37 19.59 -35.09
CA THR A 448 -47.41 19.10 -36.48
C THR A 448 -48.20 20.00 -37.42
N THR A 449 -48.47 21.24 -37.05
CA THR A 449 -49.16 22.18 -37.86
C THR A 449 -48.27 23.31 -38.36
N ALA A 450 -47.69 23.11 -39.55
CA ALA A 450 -47.25 24.17 -40.46
C ALA A 450 -47.56 23.77 -41.89
#